data_1aff05d4a8d6acc96cb505bbd4ee5334
#
_entry.id   1aff05d4a8d6acc96cb505bbd4ee5334
#
_cell.length_a   1.000
_cell.length_b   1.000
_cell.length_c   1.000
_cell.angle_alpha   90.00
_cell.angle_beta   90.00
_cell.angle_gamma   90.00
#
_symmetry.space_group_name_H-M   'P 1'
#
loop_
_entity.id
_entity.type
_entity.pdbx_description
1 polymer ?
#
loop_
_entity_poly.entity_id
_entity_poly.type
_entity_poly.pdbx_seq_one_letter_code
_entity_poly.pdbx_strand_id
1 'polypeptide(L)'
;MENMAMDVGALLSPPDIMKCKRVLCIQPHPDDNEIGMGGIIAKLAAAGCEVYYLTVTNGDQGNKDPNATPEETARVRHQETIAAGRHLGVKEFYFLDHGDGTLNDVHSLSLEIAGVIRTVRPQAVFAPDPWLHYECHLDHVITGQAVSNAFLMAGRAHFPDNGATKPCPVGAIGYYFTSKPNTVIDITDVFDQKFEAIALHDSQMDPQTLVLYRTWFGMMGQDLAQGRGFQLGEGLKVLAPLHCHCFVKAADI
;
A
#
# COMPACT_ATOMS: atom_id res chain seq x y z
N MET A 1 16.87 -39.83 -5.04
CA MET A 1 16.72 -38.40 -5.29
C MET A 1 15.46 -38.26 -6.14
N GLU A 2 14.32 -38.00 -5.51
CA GLU A 2 13.08 -37.71 -6.21
C GLU A 2 13.30 -36.45 -7.03
N ASN A 3 13.06 -36.55 -8.33
CA ASN A 3 13.05 -35.44 -9.25
C ASN A 3 11.82 -34.58 -8.89
N MET A 4 12.00 -33.63 -7.98
CA MET A 4 10.98 -32.57 -7.79
C MET A 4 10.97 -31.75 -9.07
N ALA A 5 10.09 -32.11 -9.99
CA ALA A 5 9.79 -31.26 -11.14
C ALA A 5 9.30 -29.93 -10.60
N MET A 6 10.09 -28.88 -10.83
CA MET A 6 9.74 -27.51 -10.42
C MET A 6 8.48 -27.10 -11.19
N ASP A 7 7.41 -26.82 -10.46
CA ASP A 7 6.18 -26.28 -11.09
C ASP A 7 6.42 -24.83 -11.49
N VAL A 8 6.78 -24.65 -12.75
CA VAL A 8 7.04 -23.33 -13.34
C VAL A 8 5.77 -22.46 -13.31
N GLY A 9 4.57 -23.05 -13.42
CA GLY A 9 3.32 -22.33 -13.31
C GLY A 9 3.15 -21.69 -11.91
N ALA A 10 3.48 -22.45 -10.86
CA ALA A 10 3.43 -21.93 -9.49
C ALA A 10 4.43 -20.79 -9.24
N LEU A 11 5.62 -20.85 -9.87
CA LEU A 11 6.62 -19.78 -9.78
C LEU A 11 6.18 -18.48 -10.49
N LEU A 12 5.31 -18.59 -11.49
CA LEU A 12 4.81 -17.45 -12.26
C LEU A 12 3.51 -16.89 -11.68
N SER A 13 2.91 -17.56 -10.70
CA SER A 13 1.68 -17.09 -10.06
C SER A 13 1.99 -15.99 -9.04
N PRO A 14 1.12 -14.95 -8.92
CA PRO A 14 1.26 -13.96 -7.87
C PRO A 14 1.11 -14.62 -6.49
N PRO A 15 1.90 -14.19 -5.48
CA PRO A 15 1.77 -14.69 -4.11
C PRO A 15 0.37 -14.46 -3.53
N ASP A 16 -0.12 -15.42 -2.77
CA ASP A 16 -1.41 -15.30 -2.06
C ASP A 16 -1.23 -14.43 -0.80
N ILE A 17 -1.55 -13.15 -0.93
CA ILE A 17 -1.41 -12.16 0.14
C ILE A 17 -2.36 -12.41 1.31
N MET A 18 -3.50 -13.10 1.10
CA MET A 18 -4.47 -13.38 2.16
C MET A 18 -3.97 -14.43 3.16
N LYS A 19 -2.86 -15.13 2.85
CA LYS A 19 -2.17 -16.05 3.78
C LYS A 19 -1.14 -15.36 4.67
N CYS A 20 -0.85 -14.08 4.43
CA CYS A 20 0.10 -13.33 5.25
C CYS A 20 -0.40 -13.18 6.69
N LYS A 21 0.53 -13.28 7.63
CA LYS A 21 0.27 -13.06 9.07
C LYS A 21 0.71 -11.67 9.51
N ARG A 22 1.52 -10.99 8.72
CA ARG A 22 1.97 -9.63 8.96
C ARG A 22 2.26 -8.94 7.64
N VAL A 23 1.73 -7.72 7.50
CA VAL A 23 1.88 -6.89 6.30
C VAL A 23 2.20 -5.44 6.69
N LEU A 24 2.86 -4.72 5.78
CA LEU A 24 3.13 -3.29 5.91
C LEU A 24 2.52 -2.56 4.71
N CYS A 25 1.53 -1.72 4.97
CA CYS A 25 0.90 -0.86 3.96
C CYS A 25 1.58 0.51 4.02
N ILE A 26 2.15 0.94 2.91
CA ILE A 26 2.96 2.16 2.79
C ILE A 26 2.22 3.13 1.90
N GLN A 27 2.02 4.34 2.39
CA GLN A 27 1.31 5.40 1.69
C GLN A 27 2.15 6.66 1.57
N PRO A 28 2.08 7.38 0.45
CA PRO A 28 2.69 8.72 0.31
C PRO A 28 2.05 9.73 1.26
N HIS A 29 0.71 9.83 1.26
CA HIS A 29 -0.02 10.79 2.08
C HIS A 29 -1.01 10.10 3.02
N PRO A 30 -1.41 10.77 4.10
CA PRO A 30 -2.55 10.34 4.92
C PRO A 30 -3.81 10.20 4.07
N ASP A 31 -4.42 9.01 3.98
CA ASP A 31 -5.62 8.59 3.23
C ASP A 31 -5.41 7.62 2.05
N ASP A 32 -4.21 7.57 1.45
CA ASP A 32 -3.96 6.76 0.25
C ASP A 32 -4.18 5.26 0.46
N ASN A 33 -3.85 4.72 1.63
CA ASN A 33 -4.07 3.31 1.95
C ASN A 33 -5.58 2.98 2.00
N GLU A 34 -6.37 3.83 2.62
CA GLU A 34 -7.82 3.67 2.73
C GLU A 34 -8.47 3.75 1.36
N ILE A 35 -8.08 4.74 0.55
CA ILE A 35 -8.61 4.94 -0.79
C ILE A 35 -8.18 3.80 -1.72
N GLY A 36 -6.90 3.46 -1.73
CA GLY A 36 -6.31 2.50 -2.68
C GLY A 36 -6.62 1.04 -2.38
N MET A 37 -6.65 0.64 -1.08
CA MET A 37 -6.78 -0.76 -0.68
C MET A 37 -7.49 -0.98 0.66
N GLY A 38 -8.34 -0.05 1.09
CA GLY A 38 -8.99 -0.11 2.40
C GLY A 38 -9.84 -1.36 2.62
N GLY A 39 -10.51 -1.86 1.60
CA GLY A 39 -11.26 -3.11 1.67
C GLY A 39 -10.35 -4.33 1.89
N ILE A 40 -9.22 -4.39 1.17
CA ILE A 40 -8.21 -5.46 1.36
C ILE A 40 -7.61 -5.40 2.76
N ILE A 41 -7.33 -4.19 3.29
CA ILE A 41 -6.81 -4.00 4.65
C ILE A 41 -7.81 -4.56 5.67
N ALA A 42 -9.10 -4.21 5.56
CA ALA A 42 -10.14 -4.72 6.44
C ALA A 42 -10.24 -6.26 6.37
N LYS A 43 -10.17 -6.85 5.18
CA LYS A 43 -10.19 -8.31 4.98
C LYS A 43 -8.97 -8.99 5.60
N LEU A 44 -7.77 -8.43 5.43
CA LEU A 44 -6.54 -8.95 6.04
C LEU A 44 -6.63 -8.91 7.57
N ALA A 45 -7.05 -7.79 8.14
CA ALA A 45 -7.21 -7.64 9.58
C ALA A 45 -8.26 -8.61 10.15
N ALA A 46 -9.42 -8.75 9.48
CA ALA A 46 -10.45 -9.70 9.86
C ALA A 46 -9.99 -11.17 9.80
N ALA A 47 -9.05 -11.50 8.88
CA ALA A 47 -8.42 -12.82 8.78
C ALA A 47 -7.32 -13.04 9.84
N GLY A 48 -7.10 -12.11 10.77
CA GLY A 48 -6.10 -12.19 11.83
C GLY A 48 -4.68 -11.85 11.38
N CYS A 49 -4.51 -11.16 10.26
CA CYS A 49 -3.25 -10.59 9.83
C CYS A 49 -2.92 -9.33 10.66
N GLU A 50 -1.71 -9.22 11.15
CA GLU A 50 -1.21 -7.99 11.75
C GLU A 50 -0.90 -6.98 10.64
N VAL A 51 -1.71 -5.93 10.53
CA VAL A 51 -1.53 -4.85 9.54
C VAL A 51 -0.83 -3.66 10.19
N TYR A 52 0.22 -3.19 9.53
CA TYR A 52 1.01 -2.03 9.94
C TYR A 52 0.94 -0.96 8.85
N TYR A 53 0.94 0.31 9.25
CA TYR A 53 1.00 1.44 8.34
C TYR A 53 2.36 2.13 8.41
N LEU A 54 2.82 2.60 7.26
CA LEU A 54 3.89 3.58 7.13
C LEU A 54 3.39 4.72 6.25
N THR A 55 3.33 5.93 6.80
CA THR A 55 3.01 7.15 6.07
C THR A 55 4.30 7.93 5.83
N VAL A 56 4.57 8.27 4.56
CA VAL A 56 5.84 8.86 4.14
C VAL A 56 5.84 10.37 4.36
N THR A 57 4.83 11.08 3.85
CA THR A 57 4.70 12.53 4.04
C THR A 57 3.68 12.84 5.12
N ASN A 58 3.80 14.02 5.71
CA ASN A 58 2.89 14.49 6.76
C ASN A 58 1.60 15.11 6.21
N GLY A 59 1.50 15.28 4.87
CA GLY A 59 0.32 15.82 4.20
C GLY A 59 0.04 17.29 4.48
N ASP A 60 1.04 18.08 4.85
CA ASP A 60 0.91 19.46 5.31
C ASP A 60 0.40 20.46 4.25
N GLN A 61 0.41 20.07 2.98
CA GLN A 61 -0.16 20.88 1.89
C GLN A 61 -1.66 20.61 1.67
N GLY A 62 -2.23 19.58 2.27
CA GLY A 62 -3.62 19.17 2.09
C GLY A 62 -4.63 19.99 2.88
N ASN A 63 -4.55 21.33 2.86
CA ASN A 63 -5.54 22.19 3.52
C ASN A 63 -6.13 23.23 2.55
N LYS A 64 -7.46 23.35 2.59
CA LYS A 64 -8.19 24.33 1.76
C LYS A 64 -8.29 25.70 2.42
N ASP A 65 -8.06 25.82 3.74
CA ASP A 65 -8.04 27.10 4.46
C ASP A 65 -6.65 27.75 4.32
N PRO A 66 -6.53 28.88 3.64
CA PRO A 66 -5.25 29.59 3.46
C PRO A 66 -4.68 30.15 4.77
N ASN A 67 -5.44 30.16 5.85
CA ASN A 67 -4.97 30.61 7.17
C ASN A 67 -4.47 29.48 8.06
N ALA A 68 -4.71 28.21 7.69
CA ALA A 68 -4.19 27.08 8.43
C ALA A 68 -2.68 26.95 8.20
N THR A 69 -1.94 26.64 9.27
CA THR A 69 -0.50 26.41 9.13
C THR A 69 -0.21 24.98 8.64
N PRO A 70 0.92 24.75 7.94
CA PRO A 70 1.35 23.41 7.56
C PRO A 70 1.43 22.46 8.77
N GLU A 71 1.91 22.92 9.91
CA GLU A 71 2.06 22.14 11.14
C GLU A 71 0.70 21.71 11.73
N GLU A 72 -0.30 22.60 11.71
CA GLU A 72 -1.66 22.27 12.13
C GLU A 72 -2.30 21.25 11.21
N THR A 73 -2.13 21.42 9.90
CA THR A 73 -2.61 20.48 8.88
C THR A 73 -1.98 19.09 9.07
N ALA A 74 -0.67 19.01 9.19
CA ALA A 74 0.04 17.75 9.44
C ALA A 74 -0.45 17.06 10.72
N ARG A 75 -0.64 17.82 11.81
CA ARG A 75 -1.14 17.28 13.08
C ARG A 75 -2.55 16.70 12.95
N VAL A 76 -3.45 17.37 12.23
CA VAL A 76 -4.81 16.87 12.00
C VAL A 76 -4.77 15.60 11.18
N ARG A 77 -4.10 15.61 10.03
CA ARG A 77 -4.00 14.47 9.13
C ARG A 77 -3.33 13.25 9.76
N HIS A 78 -2.35 13.45 10.65
CA HIS A 78 -1.77 12.38 11.45
C HIS A 78 -2.82 11.68 12.35
N GLN A 79 -3.68 12.46 13.03
CA GLN A 79 -4.74 11.92 13.87
C GLN A 79 -5.80 11.18 13.05
N GLU A 80 -6.18 11.72 11.90
CA GLU A 80 -7.11 11.10 10.95
C GLU A 80 -6.59 9.76 10.45
N THR A 81 -5.31 9.68 10.05
CA THR A 81 -4.65 8.41 9.65
C THR A 81 -4.76 7.35 10.73
N ILE A 82 -4.51 7.71 11.99
CA ILE A 82 -4.61 6.75 13.11
C ILE A 82 -6.05 6.31 13.31
N ALA A 83 -7.02 7.24 13.24
CA ALA A 83 -8.42 6.92 13.42
C ALA A 83 -8.93 6.00 12.29
N ALA A 84 -8.65 6.34 11.03
CA ALA A 84 -9.05 5.58 9.85
C ALA A 84 -8.41 4.18 9.83
N GLY A 85 -7.10 4.09 10.06
CA GLY A 85 -6.42 2.80 10.09
C GLY A 85 -6.90 1.90 11.23
N ARG A 86 -7.17 2.44 12.43
CA ARG A 86 -7.76 1.67 13.53
C ARG A 86 -9.15 1.14 13.19
N HIS A 87 -9.96 1.91 12.49
CA HIS A 87 -11.27 1.48 12.02
C HIS A 87 -11.18 0.26 11.08
N LEU A 88 -10.11 0.18 10.27
CA LEU A 88 -9.80 -0.97 9.42
C LEU A 88 -9.08 -2.12 10.14
N GLY A 89 -8.71 -1.96 11.41
CA GLY A 89 -8.01 -2.97 12.20
C GLY A 89 -6.48 -2.90 12.13
N VAL A 90 -5.90 -1.77 11.72
CA VAL A 90 -4.45 -1.53 11.73
C VAL A 90 -3.91 -1.54 13.15
N LYS A 91 -2.83 -2.28 13.36
CA LYS A 91 -2.23 -2.54 14.68
C LYS A 91 -1.31 -1.41 15.14
N GLU A 92 -0.47 -0.89 14.23
CA GLU A 92 0.58 0.07 14.57
C GLU A 92 0.89 0.98 13.38
N PHE A 93 1.38 2.20 13.66
CA PHE A 93 1.58 3.27 12.71
C PHE A 93 3.01 3.79 12.81
N TYR A 94 3.65 3.98 11.64
CA TYR A 94 4.96 4.59 11.48
C TYR A 94 4.80 5.83 10.59
N PHE A 95 5.56 6.89 10.89
CA PHE A 95 5.56 8.13 10.13
C PHE A 95 7.00 8.55 9.87
N LEU A 96 7.31 8.98 8.63
CA LEU A 96 8.62 9.53 8.28
C LEU A 96 8.60 11.07 8.28
N ASP A 97 7.41 11.66 8.27
CA ASP A 97 7.17 13.10 8.40
C ASP A 97 7.89 13.97 7.34
N HIS A 98 8.13 13.44 6.14
CA HIS A 98 8.56 14.27 5.02
C HIS A 98 7.48 15.30 4.66
N GLY A 99 7.86 16.48 4.16
CA GLY A 99 6.92 17.47 3.67
C GLY A 99 6.17 16.98 2.43
N ASP A 100 4.88 17.27 2.34
CA ASP A 100 4.03 16.95 1.18
C ASP A 100 4.51 17.72 -0.06
N GLY A 101 4.62 17.04 -1.20
CA GLY A 101 5.14 17.58 -2.46
C GLY A 101 6.66 17.79 -2.51
N THR A 102 7.42 17.30 -1.51
CA THR A 102 8.86 17.56 -1.41
C THR A 102 9.75 16.35 -1.69
N LEU A 103 9.19 15.16 -1.87
CA LEU A 103 9.99 13.97 -2.14
C LEU A 103 10.77 14.11 -3.46
N ASN A 104 12.06 13.80 -3.41
CA ASN A 104 12.95 13.96 -4.58
C ASN A 104 14.08 12.93 -4.67
N ASP A 105 14.30 12.09 -3.64
CA ASP A 105 15.38 11.11 -3.58
C ASP A 105 14.85 9.72 -3.24
N VAL A 106 14.66 8.91 -4.29
CA VAL A 106 14.23 7.50 -4.18
C VAL A 106 15.20 6.68 -3.35
N HIS A 107 16.52 6.92 -3.46
CA HIS A 107 17.51 6.10 -2.75
C HIS A 107 17.46 6.35 -1.25
N SER A 108 17.53 7.61 -0.82
CA SER A 108 17.45 7.96 0.60
C SER A 108 16.16 7.48 1.23
N LEU A 109 15.02 7.68 0.57
CA LEU A 109 13.73 7.18 1.05
C LEU A 109 13.70 5.64 1.13
N SER A 110 14.34 4.92 0.19
CA SER A 110 14.41 3.45 0.28
C SER A 110 15.20 2.96 1.49
N LEU A 111 16.21 3.71 1.96
CA LEU A 111 16.94 3.36 3.19
C LEU A 111 16.04 3.46 4.43
N GLU A 112 15.27 4.52 4.54
CA GLU A 112 14.32 4.73 5.64
C GLU A 112 13.25 3.64 5.65
N ILE A 113 12.61 3.40 4.50
CA ILE A 113 11.58 2.36 4.33
C ILE A 113 12.15 0.96 4.66
N ALA A 114 13.37 0.64 4.20
CA ALA A 114 14.01 -0.64 4.51
C ALA A 114 14.27 -0.81 6.02
N GLY A 115 14.56 0.27 6.73
CA GLY A 115 14.66 0.28 8.21
C GLY A 115 13.32 -0.11 8.86
N VAL A 116 12.20 0.45 8.39
CA VAL A 116 10.86 0.11 8.88
C VAL A 116 10.50 -1.34 8.53
N ILE A 117 10.78 -1.80 7.29
CA ILE A 117 10.58 -3.20 6.89
C ILE A 117 11.33 -4.14 7.83
N ARG A 118 12.57 -3.85 8.18
CA ARG A 118 13.37 -4.68 9.09
C ARG A 118 12.86 -4.67 10.53
N THR A 119 12.24 -3.58 10.96
CA THR A 119 11.60 -3.45 12.27
C THR A 119 10.29 -4.24 12.31
N VAL A 120 9.40 -4.03 11.37
CA VAL A 120 8.07 -4.66 11.28
C VAL A 120 8.18 -6.14 10.91
N ARG A 121 9.13 -6.51 10.04
CA ARG A 121 9.33 -7.86 9.50
C ARG A 121 8.08 -8.42 8.79
N PRO A 122 7.53 -7.71 7.80
CA PRO A 122 6.34 -8.13 7.09
C PRO A 122 6.63 -9.26 6.10
N GLN A 123 5.59 -10.05 5.77
CA GLN A 123 5.64 -11.06 4.70
C GLN A 123 5.30 -10.45 3.35
N ALA A 124 4.49 -9.38 3.35
CA ALA A 124 4.19 -8.58 2.17
C ALA A 124 4.23 -7.08 2.50
N VAL A 125 4.60 -6.28 1.50
CA VAL A 125 4.51 -4.81 1.55
C VAL A 125 3.58 -4.32 0.46
N PHE A 126 2.90 -3.19 0.71
CA PHE A 126 2.00 -2.57 -0.27
C PHE A 126 2.36 -1.10 -0.47
N ALA A 127 2.20 -0.60 -1.70
CA ALA A 127 2.54 0.78 -2.06
C ALA A 127 1.71 1.22 -3.29
N PRO A 128 1.65 2.53 -3.62
CA PRO A 128 1.09 2.95 -4.89
C PRO A 128 1.91 2.42 -6.06
N ASP A 129 1.26 2.15 -7.19
CA ASP A 129 1.92 1.70 -8.42
C ASP A 129 2.74 2.84 -9.05
N PRO A 130 4.08 2.81 -9.00
CA PRO A 130 4.91 3.89 -9.54
C PRO A 130 4.92 3.94 -11.08
N TRP A 131 4.33 2.95 -11.75
CA TRP A 131 4.20 2.86 -13.21
C TRP A 131 2.78 3.14 -13.71
N LEU A 132 1.89 3.65 -12.83
CA LEU A 132 0.58 4.11 -13.25
C LEU A 132 0.73 5.21 -14.30
N HIS A 133 0.20 4.96 -15.50
CA HIS A 133 0.26 5.94 -16.58
C HIS A 133 -0.52 7.18 -16.19
N TYR A 134 0.08 8.34 -16.42
CA TYR A 134 -0.49 9.66 -16.13
C TYR A 134 -0.58 10.00 -14.63
N GLU A 135 0.08 9.24 -13.74
CA GLU A 135 0.27 9.69 -12.36
C GLU A 135 1.20 10.91 -12.33
N CYS A 136 0.65 12.04 -11.90
CA CYS A 136 1.37 13.32 -11.88
C CYS A 136 1.87 13.71 -10.50
N HIS A 137 1.38 13.04 -9.44
CA HIS A 137 1.86 13.32 -8.09
C HIS A 137 3.21 12.62 -7.86
N LEU A 138 4.29 13.42 -7.83
CA LEU A 138 5.64 12.86 -7.71
C LEU A 138 5.82 12.05 -6.43
N ASP A 139 5.17 12.40 -5.33
CA ASP A 139 5.29 11.65 -4.08
C ASP A 139 4.75 10.22 -4.22
N HIS A 140 3.70 10.00 -5.02
CA HIS A 140 3.21 8.64 -5.34
C HIS A 140 4.26 7.85 -6.12
N VAL A 141 4.83 8.46 -7.16
CA VAL A 141 5.84 7.82 -8.01
C VAL A 141 7.09 7.49 -7.20
N ILE A 142 7.61 8.47 -6.44
CA ILE A 142 8.83 8.32 -5.66
C ILE A 142 8.64 7.30 -4.53
N THR A 143 7.52 7.36 -3.81
CA THR A 143 7.20 6.38 -2.75
C THR A 143 7.11 4.97 -3.34
N GLY A 144 6.37 4.76 -4.42
CA GLY A 144 6.26 3.45 -5.06
C GLY A 144 7.61 2.90 -5.53
N GLN A 145 8.48 3.73 -6.12
CA GLN A 145 9.84 3.35 -6.51
C GLN A 145 10.74 3.05 -5.31
N ALA A 146 10.66 3.85 -4.26
CA ALA A 146 11.45 3.65 -3.05
C ALA A 146 11.03 2.36 -2.32
N VAL A 147 9.73 2.06 -2.24
CA VAL A 147 9.23 0.80 -1.69
C VAL A 147 9.70 -0.39 -2.53
N SER A 148 9.65 -0.28 -3.87
CA SER A 148 10.13 -1.33 -4.78
C SER A 148 11.60 -1.66 -4.56
N ASN A 149 12.45 -0.65 -4.38
CA ASN A 149 13.86 -0.84 -4.06
C ASN A 149 14.05 -1.42 -2.65
N ALA A 150 13.38 -0.85 -1.64
CA ALA A 150 13.45 -1.32 -0.26
C ALA A 150 12.99 -2.78 -0.12
N PHE A 151 11.94 -3.18 -0.82
CA PHE A 151 11.41 -4.54 -0.89
C PHE A 151 12.49 -5.56 -1.29
N LEU A 152 13.26 -5.28 -2.34
CA LEU A 152 14.32 -6.16 -2.81
C LEU A 152 15.55 -6.13 -1.89
N MET A 153 15.84 -4.98 -1.31
CA MET A 153 17.10 -4.73 -0.60
C MET A 153 17.06 -5.01 0.90
N ALA A 154 15.88 -4.94 1.54
CA ALA A 154 15.75 -5.21 2.98
C ALA A 154 16.23 -6.61 3.41
N GLY A 155 16.19 -7.58 2.48
CA GLY A 155 16.75 -8.93 2.68
C GLY A 155 18.27 -9.04 2.56
N ARG A 156 18.98 -7.98 2.13
CA ARG A 156 20.44 -7.97 1.94
C ARG A 156 21.18 -7.63 3.23
N ALA A 157 22.22 -8.41 3.56
CA ALA A 157 22.94 -8.27 4.85
C ALA A 157 23.59 -6.89 5.05
N HIS A 158 24.01 -6.24 3.97
CA HIS A 158 24.73 -4.94 4.03
C HIS A 158 23.90 -3.74 3.58
N PHE A 159 22.59 -3.91 3.40
CA PHE A 159 21.66 -2.83 3.07
C PHE A 159 20.55 -2.76 4.12
N PRO A 160 20.14 -1.59 4.58
CA PRO A 160 20.68 -0.24 4.32
C PRO A 160 21.89 0.15 5.19
N ASP A 161 22.21 -0.59 6.22
CA ASP A 161 23.01 -0.20 7.38
C ASP A 161 24.28 -1.05 7.58
N ASN A 162 24.81 -1.61 6.50
CA ASN A 162 26.02 -2.44 6.53
C ASN A 162 26.00 -3.58 7.56
N GLY A 163 24.81 -4.11 7.87
CA GLY A 163 24.64 -5.24 8.78
C GLY A 163 24.32 -4.88 10.23
N ALA A 164 24.04 -3.60 10.53
CA ALA A 164 23.64 -3.16 11.89
C ALA A 164 22.29 -3.77 12.30
N THR A 165 21.37 -3.99 11.36
CA THR A 165 20.11 -4.69 11.61
C THR A 165 20.03 -6.04 10.90
N LYS A 166 19.13 -6.92 11.39
CA LYS A 166 18.94 -8.24 10.77
C LYS A 166 18.20 -8.11 9.44
N PRO A 167 18.70 -8.74 8.35
CA PRO A 167 17.98 -8.79 7.08
C PRO A 167 16.55 -9.30 7.23
N CYS A 168 15.64 -8.75 6.43
CA CYS A 168 14.25 -9.15 6.36
C CYS A 168 13.85 -9.35 4.89
N PRO A 169 13.98 -10.57 4.33
CA PRO A 169 13.44 -10.86 3.02
C PRO A 169 11.92 -10.78 3.07
N VAL A 170 11.32 -10.07 2.11
CA VAL A 170 9.87 -9.93 1.96
C VAL A 170 9.42 -10.81 0.80
N GLY A 171 8.33 -11.54 0.96
CA GLY A 171 7.85 -12.54 0.00
C GLY A 171 6.98 -11.97 -1.12
N ALA A 172 6.33 -10.83 -0.90
CA ALA A 172 5.44 -10.20 -1.87
C ALA A 172 5.47 -8.67 -1.78
N ILE A 173 5.29 -8.04 -2.93
CA ILE A 173 4.92 -6.63 -3.03
C ILE A 173 3.58 -6.52 -3.78
N GLY A 174 2.66 -5.70 -3.27
CA GLY A 174 1.38 -5.40 -3.91
C GLY A 174 1.28 -3.91 -4.20
N TYR A 175 0.94 -3.58 -5.44
CA TYR A 175 0.74 -2.20 -5.84
C TYR A 175 -0.75 -1.90 -5.96
N TYR A 176 -1.23 -0.92 -5.21
CA TYR A 176 -2.56 -0.34 -5.37
C TYR A 176 -2.53 0.84 -6.36
N PHE A 177 -3.68 1.38 -6.75
CA PHE A 177 -3.81 2.36 -7.84
C PHE A 177 -3.16 1.85 -9.15
N THR A 178 -3.34 0.58 -9.47
CA THR A 178 -2.76 -0.02 -10.67
C THR A 178 -3.78 -0.16 -11.80
N SER A 179 -3.34 0.07 -13.02
CA SER A 179 -4.13 -0.19 -14.22
C SER A 179 -4.08 -1.66 -14.68
N LYS A 180 -3.23 -2.49 -14.06
CA LYS A 180 -3.01 -3.89 -14.44
C LYS A 180 -3.08 -4.83 -13.22
N PRO A 181 -4.21 -4.91 -12.52
CA PRO A 181 -4.34 -5.80 -11.37
C PRO A 181 -4.28 -7.26 -11.83
N ASN A 182 -3.52 -8.07 -11.09
CA ASN A 182 -3.48 -9.53 -11.27
C ASN A 182 -4.09 -10.29 -10.08
N THR A 183 -4.40 -9.57 -9.03
CA THR A 183 -5.02 -10.09 -7.81
C THR A 183 -6.23 -9.24 -7.51
N VAL A 184 -7.41 -9.86 -7.39
CA VAL A 184 -8.66 -9.19 -7.04
C VAL A 184 -9.25 -9.89 -5.83
N ILE A 185 -9.51 -9.12 -4.78
CA ILE A 185 -10.07 -9.60 -3.51
C ILE A 185 -11.52 -9.15 -3.41
N ASP A 186 -12.40 -10.07 -2.99
CA ASP A 186 -13.78 -9.76 -2.65
C ASP A 186 -13.85 -8.85 -1.43
N ILE A 187 -14.38 -7.64 -1.63
CA ILE A 187 -14.58 -6.64 -0.57
C ILE A 187 -16.06 -6.32 -0.34
N THR A 188 -16.97 -7.14 -0.88
CA THR A 188 -18.41 -6.88 -0.85
C THR A 188 -18.93 -6.62 0.57
N ASP A 189 -18.47 -7.41 1.52
CA ASP A 189 -18.88 -7.37 2.94
C ASP A 189 -18.18 -6.28 3.77
N VAL A 190 -17.13 -5.68 3.26
CA VAL A 190 -16.32 -4.62 3.94
C VAL A 190 -16.31 -3.30 3.18
N PHE A 191 -17.06 -3.17 2.09
CA PHE A 191 -17.09 -1.95 1.29
C PHE A 191 -17.59 -0.73 2.08
N ASP A 192 -18.59 -0.92 2.94
CA ASP A 192 -19.09 0.13 3.82
C ASP A 192 -18.01 0.53 4.84
N GLN A 193 -17.34 -0.44 5.47
CA GLN A 193 -16.25 -0.18 6.41
C GLN A 193 -15.09 0.59 5.76
N LYS A 194 -14.74 0.29 4.50
CA LYS A 194 -13.76 1.07 3.74
C LYS A 194 -14.16 2.55 3.68
N PHE A 195 -15.43 2.84 3.34
CA PHE A 195 -15.90 4.22 3.20
C PHE A 195 -16.12 4.94 4.53
N GLU A 196 -16.43 4.21 5.59
CA GLU A 196 -16.42 4.73 6.96
C GLU A 196 -14.99 5.16 7.37
N ALA A 197 -13.96 4.38 7.01
CA ALA A 197 -12.57 4.75 7.25
C ALA A 197 -12.14 5.98 6.44
N ILE A 198 -12.48 6.04 5.14
CA ILE A 198 -12.18 7.20 4.29
C ILE A 198 -12.84 8.47 4.85
N ALA A 199 -14.06 8.38 5.36
CA ALA A 199 -14.77 9.51 5.96
C ALA A 199 -14.12 10.05 7.24
N LEU A 200 -13.23 9.29 7.89
CA LEU A 200 -12.47 9.76 9.06
C LEU A 200 -11.33 10.71 8.70
N HIS A 201 -11.01 10.86 7.42
CA HIS A 201 -10.16 11.92 6.90
C HIS A 201 -10.99 13.20 6.63
N ASP A 202 -11.68 13.69 7.65
CA ASP A 202 -12.67 14.78 7.57
C ASP A 202 -12.08 16.07 6.98
N SER A 203 -10.81 16.34 7.23
CA SER A 203 -10.11 17.49 6.65
C SER A 203 -10.01 17.44 5.12
N GLN A 204 -10.10 16.24 4.52
CA GLN A 204 -9.95 15.98 3.08
C GLN A 204 -11.28 15.60 2.42
N MET A 205 -12.16 14.91 3.13
CA MET A 205 -13.33 14.23 2.59
C MET A 205 -14.62 14.95 2.93
N ASP A 206 -14.90 16.04 2.19
CA ASP A 206 -16.23 16.65 2.27
C ASP A 206 -17.31 15.67 1.76
N PRO A 207 -18.60 15.88 2.14
CA PRO A 207 -19.68 14.94 1.80
C PRO A 207 -19.85 14.70 0.28
N GLN A 208 -19.55 15.68 -0.56
CA GLN A 208 -19.68 15.54 -2.03
C GLN A 208 -18.54 14.67 -2.58
N THR A 209 -17.32 14.92 -2.13
CA THR A 209 -16.15 14.10 -2.48
C THR A 209 -16.35 12.66 -2.05
N LEU A 210 -16.85 12.43 -0.84
CA LEU A 210 -17.12 11.08 -0.34
C LEU A 210 -18.16 10.33 -1.19
N VAL A 211 -19.26 10.99 -1.59
CA VAL A 211 -20.27 10.39 -2.48
C VAL A 211 -19.68 10.09 -3.85
N LEU A 212 -18.87 11.00 -4.41
CA LEU A 212 -18.21 10.79 -5.70
C LEU A 212 -17.27 9.58 -5.65
N TYR A 213 -16.41 9.49 -4.62
CA TYR A 213 -15.48 8.37 -4.44
C TYR A 213 -16.23 7.06 -4.25
N ARG A 214 -17.27 7.05 -3.39
CA ARG A 214 -18.07 5.84 -3.18
C ARG A 214 -18.70 5.34 -4.48
N THR A 215 -19.22 6.24 -5.30
CA THR A 215 -19.79 5.90 -6.61
C THR A 215 -18.72 5.36 -7.54
N TRP A 216 -17.59 6.07 -7.68
CA TRP A 216 -16.50 5.70 -8.58
C TRP A 216 -15.88 4.34 -8.21
N PHE A 217 -15.49 4.16 -6.95
CA PHE A 217 -14.91 2.88 -6.48
C PHE A 217 -15.93 1.74 -6.47
N GLY A 218 -17.22 2.04 -6.28
CA GLY A 218 -18.29 1.06 -6.45
C GLY A 218 -18.38 0.54 -7.88
N MET A 219 -18.34 1.43 -8.88
CA MET A 219 -18.31 1.04 -10.30
C MET A 219 -17.06 0.23 -10.66
N MET A 220 -15.88 0.69 -10.23
CA MET A 220 -14.63 -0.04 -10.44
C MET A 220 -14.65 -1.42 -9.77
N GLY A 221 -15.18 -1.51 -8.56
CA GLY A 221 -15.32 -2.76 -7.83
C GLY A 221 -16.25 -3.75 -8.52
N GLN A 222 -17.34 -3.27 -9.12
CA GLN A 222 -18.24 -4.10 -9.95
C GLN A 222 -17.54 -4.63 -11.20
N ASP A 223 -16.77 -3.77 -11.89
CA ASP A 223 -16.00 -4.18 -13.07
C ASP A 223 -14.96 -5.26 -12.72
N LEU A 224 -14.23 -5.08 -11.62
CA LEU A 224 -13.27 -6.06 -11.12
C LEU A 224 -13.93 -7.37 -10.68
N ALA A 225 -15.19 -7.35 -10.23
CA ALA A 225 -15.94 -8.52 -9.79
C ALA A 225 -16.54 -9.35 -10.93
N GLN A 226 -16.55 -8.84 -12.16
CA GLN A 226 -17.18 -9.54 -13.29
C GLN A 226 -16.65 -10.95 -13.49
N GLY A 227 -17.56 -11.93 -13.50
CA GLY A 227 -17.24 -13.35 -13.68
C GLY A 227 -16.59 -14.03 -12.46
N ARG A 228 -16.47 -13.36 -11.29
CA ARG A 228 -15.75 -13.88 -10.12
C ARG A 228 -16.65 -14.40 -8.98
N GLY A 229 -17.97 -14.25 -9.09
CA GLY A 229 -18.91 -14.80 -8.09
C GLY A 229 -19.12 -13.95 -6.85
N PHE A 230 -18.68 -12.68 -6.84
CA PHE A 230 -18.93 -11.68 -5.80
C PHE A 230 -19.34 -10.34 -6.43
N GLN A 231 -19.75 -9.33 -5.61
CA GLN A 231 -20.34 -8.09 -6.14
C GLN A 231 -19.32 -6.97 -6.30
N LEU A 232 -18.36 -6.85 -5.38
CA LEU A 232 -17.38 -5.78 -5.38
C LEU A 232 -15.97 -6.34 -5.16
N GLY A 233 -15.04 -5.99 -6.05
CA GLY A 233 -13.64 -6.37 -5.97
C GLY A 233 -12.72 -5.17 -5.75
N GLU A 234 -11.60 -5.41 -5.10
CA GLU A 234 -10.48 -4.47 -5.02
C GLU A 234 -9.24 -5.11 -5.60
N GLY A 235 -8.52 -4.38 -6.44
CA GLY A 235 -7.48 -4.94 -7.29
C GLY A 235 -6.08 -4.46 -6.90
N LEU A 236 -5.12 -5.39 -6.93
CA LEU A 236 -3.69 -5.13 -6.75
C LEU A 236 -2.88 -5.75 -7.88
N LYS A 237 -1.74 -5.16 -8.19
CA LYS A 237 -0.66 -5.84 -8.90
C LYS A 237 0.26 -6.48 -7.88
N VAL A 238 0.18 -7.79 -7.68
CA VAL A 238 0.99 -8.53 -6.68
C VAL A 238 2.13 -9.26 -7.38
N LEU A 239 3.35 -9.04 -6.90
CA LEU A 239 4.57 -9.61 -7.47
C LEU A 239 5.42 -10.29 -6.38
N ALA A 240 6.10 -11.38 -6.73
CA ALA A 240 7.17 -11.98 -5.93
C ALA A 240 8.52 -11.32 -6.24
N PRO A 241 9.55 -11.48 -5.39
CA PRO A 241 10.89 -10.94 -5.67
C PRO A 241 11.45 -11.36 -7.02
N LEU A 242 11.16 -12.59 -7.47
CA LEU A 242 11.57 -13.10 -8.80
C LEU A 242 11.00 -12.24 -9.94
N HIS A 243 9.79 -11.71 -9.79
CA HIS A 243 9.14 -10.92 -10.83
C HIS A 243 9.68 -9.48 -10.91
N CYS A 244 10.38 -9.01 -9.87
CA CYS A 244 10.82 -7.63 -9.75
C CYS A 244 12.28 -7.39 -10.22
N HIS A 245 12.96 -8.42 -10.74
CA HIS A 245 14.33 -8.28 -11.22
C HIS A 245 14.57 -9.09 -12.50
N CYS A 246 14.91 -8.40 -13.57
CA CYS A 246 15.19 -9.00 -14.89
C CYS A 246 14.06 -9.90 -15.47
N PHE A 247 12.83 -9.72 -15.00
CA PHE A 247 11.68 -10.49 -15.46
C PHE A 247 10.84 -9.67 -16.45
N VAL A 248 11.10 -9.84 -17.74
CA VAL A 248 10.52 -9.01 -18.82
C VAL A 248 9.01 -9.11 -18.97
N LYS A 249 8.38 -10.14 -18.36
CA LYS A 249 6.92 -10.36 -18.41
C LYS A 249 6.20 -9.97 -17.12
N ALA A 250 6.84 -9.28 -16.18
CA ALA A 250 6.21 -8.88 -14.94
C ALA A 250 4.91 -8.07 -15.12
N ALA A 251 4.82 -7.31 -16.21
CA ALA A 251 3.63 -6.54 -16.54
C ALA A 251 2.43 -7.41 -16.96
N ASP A 252 2.67 -8.65 -17.41
CA ASP A 252 1.67 -9.52 -18.04
C ASP A 252 1.18 -10.65 -17.11
N ILE A 253 1.82 -10.85 -15.96
CA ILE A 253 1.37 -11.81 -14.93
C ILE A 253 0.31 -11.24 -14.03
#